data_5e13d9fb4ccaa588c2c9e0d28b9180e4
#
_entry.id   5e13d9fb4ccaa588c2c9e0d28b9180e4
#
_cell.length_a   1.000
_cell.length_b   1.000
_cell.length_c   1.000
_cell.angle_alpha   90.00
_cell.angle_beta   90.00
_cell.angle_gamma   90.00
#
_symmetry.space_group_name_H-M   'P 1'
#
loop_
_entity.id
_entity.type
_entity.pdbx_description
1 polymer ?
#
loop_
_entity_poly.entity_id
_entity_poly.type
_entity_poly.pdbx_seq_one_letter_code
_entity_poly.pdbx_strand_id
1 'polypeptide(L)'
;QTIDWDDVAKTNVSATVYVYDDAKSGGAGYISWNGSSGDVTNGLIAPFQGFVVTASGAAGYITIQTADKSSTVGTFYRMLDEVNEGSSYLEFSTAEGGFSKSWFSFRQDGEIGSDDRDAKKLMPLMASSRLVSLTHNDENSLDINNLPYNHEGTISIPLDVMSLSVEDNNYVTSTTEVSMNWNLDDLPDHIELTLLDNITGDITYLNQEMSHSFTTESKGSFSATYDNAVSLYPMIGESRFTLNVTYGALDNDPAKVTPSEYALNPVYPNPFNPSATIQFNTPEVSRVELQVFDVKGALVETLLNKLMLSGQHSYTWQPQALPTGTYFLKLITKNQSFTQKVTYVK
;
A
#
# COMPACT_ATOMS: atom_id res chain seq x y z
N GLN A 1 27.60 -2.77 24.67
CA GLN A 1 26.50 -1.81 24.76
C GLN A 1 25.66 -1.90 23.48
N THR A 2 24.39 -1.59 23.58
CA THR A 2 23.48 -1.42 22.46
C THR A 2 23.95 -0.29 21.55
N ILE A 3 23.79 -0.42 20.26
CA ILE A 3 24.00 0.65 19.26
C ILE A 3 22.62 1.21 18.90
N ASP A 4 22.51 2.54 18.96
CA ASP A 4 21.37 3.23 18.38
C ASP A 4 21.67 3.50 16.90
N TRP A 5 20.95 2.82 16.02
CA TRP A 5 21.21 2.90 14.58
C TRP A 5 20.93 4.30 14.01
N ASP A 6 20.01 5.02 14.62
CA ASP A 6 19.62 6.34 14.12
C ASP A 6 20.73 7.37 14.36
N ASP A 7 21.52 7.19 15.43
CA ASP A 7 22.67 8.03 15.76
C ASP A 7 23.95 7.69 14.95
N VAL A 8 24.00 6.50 14.34
CA VAL A 8 25.18 6.05 13.57
C VAL A 8 25.37 6.91 12.32
N ALA A 9 26.57 7.47 12.16
CA ALA A 9 26.92 8.24 10.95
C ALA A 9 27.07 7.31 9.73
N LYS A 10 26.35 7.63 8.66
CA LYS A 10 26.25 6.84 7.42
C LYS A 10 26.77 7.67 6.25
N THR A 11 27.64 7.09 5.43
CA THR A 11 28.13 7.71 4.18
C THR A 11 27.94 6.70 3.05
N ASN A 12 27.12 7.03 2.06
CA ASN A 12 26.75 6.13 0.96
C ASN A 12 26.21 4.77 1.46
N VAL A 13 25.45 4.78 2.56
CA VAL A 13 24.78 3.62 3.16
C VAL A 13 23.35 4.02 3.43
N SER A 14 22.40 3.16 3.07
CA SER A 14 20.97 3.34 3.33
C SER A 14 20.70 3.59 4.82
N ALA A 15 19.65 4.37 5.11
CA ALA A 15 19.16 4.54 6.46
C ALA A 15 18.68 3.21 7.08
N THR A 16 18.31 2.26 6.23
CA THR A 16 17.77 0.97 6.66
C THR A 16 18.85 0.02 7.18
N VAL A 17 18.56 -0.60 8.32
CA VAL A 17 19.34 -1.72 8.88
C VAL A 17 18.46 -2.97 8.94
N TYR A 18 19.07 -4.12 8.73
CA TYR A 18 18.42 -5.42 8.82
C TYR A 18 19.11 -6.28 9.89
N VAL A 19 18.31 -6.92 10.72
CA VAL A 19 18.77 -7.86 11.74
C VAL A 19 18.14 -9.21 11.43
N TYR A 20 18.94 -10.28 11.52
CA TYR A 20 18.40 -11.62 11.36
C TYR A 20 17.80 -12.11 12.67
N ASP A 21 16.53 -12.46 12.62
CA ASP A 21 15.79 -13.03 13.74
C ASP A 21 15.46 -14.51 13.43
N ASP A 22 16.03 -15.42 14.19
CA ASP A 22 15.81 -16.86 14.06
C ASP A 22 14.51 -17.32 14.75
N ALA A 23 13.91 -16.46 15.56
CA ALA A 23 12.68 -16.71 16.29
C ALA A 23 11.49 -15.87 15.76
N LYS A 24 11.67 -15.16 14.62
CA LYS A 24 10.60 -14.35 14.02
C LYS A 24 9.33 -15.20 13.88
N SER A 25 8.21 -14.65 14.32
CA SER A 25 6.90 -15.26 14.11
C SER A 25 6.68 -15.54 12.62
N GLY A 26 6.27 -16.76 12.28
CA GLY A 26 6.14 -17.20 10.87
C GLY A 26 7.42 -17.73 10.22
N GLY A 27 8.51 -17.87 10.96
CA GLY A 27 9.78 -18.46 10.52
C GLY A 27 10.94 -17.47 10.49
N ALA A 28 12.13 -17.99 10.78
CA ALA A 28 13.37 -17.22 10.81
C ALA A 28 13.56 -16.34 9.56
N GLY A 29 13.98 -15.09 9.74
CA GLY A 29 14.14 -14.15 8.63
C GLY A 29 14.74 -12.83 9.07
N TYR A 30 14.87 -11.91 8.11
CA TYR A 30 15.28 -10.56 8.42
C TYR A 30 14.10 -9.73 8.91
N ILE A 31 14.39 -8.90 9.90
CA ILE A 31 13.56 -7.78 10.32
C ILE A 31 14.32 -6.50 10.02
N SER A 32 13.62 -5.41 9.82
CA SER A 32 14.21 -4.16 9.34
C SER A 32 13.84 -2.96 10.21
N TRP A 33 14.61 -1.88 10.06
CA TRP A 33 14.34 -0.55 10.61
C TRP A 33 14.87 0.51 9.65
N ASN A 34 14.06 1.50 9.30
CA ASN A 34 14.42 2.55 8.35
C ASN A 34 14.63 3.93 8.97
N GLY A 35 14.72 4.00 10.28
CA GLY A 35 14.83 5.25 11.06
C GLY A 35 13.48 5.79 11.53
N SER A 36 12.36 5.10 11.24
CA SER A 36 11.03 5.48 11.72
C SER A 36 10.05 4.30 11.81
N SER A 37 10.27 3.25 11.07
CA SER A 37 9.36 2.12 10.94
C SER A 37 10.12 0.81 10.84
N GLY A 38 9.50 -0.27 11.25
CA GLY A 38 10.04 -1.63 11.12
C GLY A 38 9.98 -2.43 12.42
N ASP A 39 10.38 -3.70 12.33
CA ASP A 39 10.32 -4.66 13.44
C ASP A 39 11.57 -4.61 14.37
N VAL A 40 12.61 -3.84 14.05
CA VAL A 40 13.75 -3.60 14.96
C VAL A 40 13.38 -2.49 15.93
N THR A 41 13.14 -2.84 17.20
CA THR A 41 12.62 -1.92 18.21
C THR A 41 13.45 -0.64 18.33
N ASN A 42 12.88 0.50 17.90
CA ASN A 42 13.50 1.84 17.94
C ASN A 42 14.93 1.89 17.36
N GLY A 43 15.24 1.08 16.36
CA GLY A 43 16.57 1.02 15.76
C GLY A 43 17.70 0.54 16.69
N LEU A 44 17.35 -0.04 17.85
CA LEU A 44 18.32 -0.46 18.85
C LEU A 44 18.91 -1.85 18.54
N ILE A 45 20.18 -1.90 18.15
CA ILE A 45 20.91 -3.12 17.86
C ILE A 45 21.59 -3.64 19.13
N ALA A 46 21.20 -4.81 19.59
CA ALA A 46 21.73 -5.41 20.81
C ALA A 46 23.23 -5.73 20.68
N PRO A 47 23.97 -5.79 21.80
CA PRO A 47 25.37 -6.24 21.79
C PRO A 47 25.50 -7.62 21.16
N PHE A 48 26.51 -7.81 20.32
CA PHE A 48 26.79 -9.08 19.61
C PHE A 48 25.74 -9.48 18.58
N GLN A 49 24.76 -8.64 18.29
CA GLN A 49 23.80 -8.85 17.19
C GLN A 49 24.49 -8.50 15.87
N GLY A 50 24.51 -9.47 14.94
CA GLY A 50 24.88 -9.22 13.55
C GLY A 50 23.80 -8.41 12.83
N PHE A 51 24.18 -7.49 11.96
CA PHE A 51 23.26 -6.71 11.16
C PHE A 51 23.77 -6.54 9.72
N VAL A 52 22.87 -6.25 8.82
CA VAL A 52 23.13 -6.02 7.38
C VAL A 52 22.70 -4.60 7.03
N VAL A 53 23.49 -3.92 6.19
CA VAL A 53 23.21 -2.62 5.63
C VAL A 53 23.40 -2.64 4.12
N THR A 54 22.70 -1.77 3.40
CA THR A 54 22.82 -1.66 1.94
C THR A 54 23.64 -0.42 1.62
N ALA A 55 24.68 -0.56 0.79
CA ALA A 55 25.39 0.60 0.25
C ALA A 55 24.52 1.28 -0.81
N SER A 56 24.32 2.59 -0.70
CA SER A 56 23.61 3.42 -1.68
C SER A 56 24.54 4.04 -2.72
N GLY A 57 25.84 3.76 -2.63
CA GLY A 57 26.85 4.24 -3.57
C GLY A 57 28.22 3.58 -3.40
N ALA A 58 29.17 3.97 -4.23
CA ALA A 58 30.55 3.51 -4.13
C ALA A 58 31.18 3.99 -2.80
N ALA A 59 32.00 3.12 -2.17
CA ALA A 59 32.69 3.39 -0.92
C ALA A 59 31.74 3.77 0.25
N GLY A 60 30.66 2.99 0.40
CA GLY A 60 29.77 3.10 1.56
C GLY A 60 30.48 2.67 2.84
N TYR A 61 30.32 3.47 3.91
CA TYR A 61 30.83 3.12 5.25
C TYR A 61 29.94 3.70 6.34
N ILE A 62 29.99 3.06 7.51
CA ILE A 62 29.38 3.55 8.73
C ILE A 62 30.47 3.88 9.75
N THR A 63 30.21 4.86 10.59
CA THR A 63 31.10 5.22 11.70
C THR A 63 30.32 5.09 13.00
N ILE A 64 30.71 4.15 13.85
CA ILE A 64 30.11 3.94 15.17
C ILE A 64 31.00 4.61 16.23
N GLN A 65 30.46 5.63 16.89
CA GLN A 65 31.15 6.38 17.95
C GLN A 65 30.65 5.94 19.34
N THR A 66 31.33 6.40 20.37
CA THR A 66 30.89 6.13 21.75
C THR A 66 29.54 6.79 22.05
N ALA A 67 29.27 7.94 21.40
CA ALA A 67 27.98 8.65 21.53
C ALA A 67 26.79 7.89 20.95
N ASP A 68 27.01 7.02 19.95
CA ASP A 68 25.97 6.24 19.29
C ASP A 68 25.55 5.01 20.13
N LYS A 69 26.11 4.88 21.33
CA LYS A 69 25.81 3.78 22.24
C LYS A 69 24.70 4.18 23.18
N SER A 70 23.61 3.45 23.10
CA SER A 70 22.46 3.62 23.99
C SER A 70 22.67 2.95 25.34
N SER A 71 22.16 3.59 26.40
CA SER A 71 21.99 2.95 27.71
C SER A 71 20.70 2.09 27.75
N THR A 72 19.81 2.30 26.81
CA THR A 72 18.62 1.47 26.61
C THR A 72 19.06 0.10 26.10
N VAL A 73 18.51 -0.96 26.68
CA VAL A 73 18.85 -2.32 26.26
C VAL A 73 18.11 -2.58 24.94
N GLY A 74 18.86 -2.81 23.87
CA GLY A 74 18.29 -3.30 22.61
C GLY A 74 17.75 -4.71 22.78
N THR A 75 16.69 -5.01 22.09
CA THR A 75 16.11 -6.37 22.06
C THR A 75 17.07 -7.30 21.33
N PHE A 76 17.45 -8.38 21.99
CA PHE A 76 18.18 -9.45 21.32
C PHE A 76 17.13 -10.32 20.63
N TYR A 77 17.05 -10.25 19.29
CA TYR A 77 16.00 -10.91 18.51
C TYR A 77 16.10 -12.44 18.58
N ARG A 78 15.72 -12.92 19.72
CA ARG A 78 15.45 -14.33 20.08
C ARG A 78 14.19 -14.50 20.90
N MET A 79 13.53 -13.42 21.32
CA MET A 79 12.33 -13.48 22.18
C MET A 79 11.42 -12.25 22.01
N LEU A 80 10.18 -12.56 21.66
CA LEU A 80 8.94 -11.81 21.89
C LEU A 80 8.75 -10.43 21.24
N ASP A 81 7.64 -10.35 20.49
CA ASP A 81 7.05 -9.16 19.89
C ASP A 81 6.91 -7.98 20.88
N GLU A 82 7.74 -6.96 20.74
CA GLU A 82 7.35 -5.62 21.16
C GLU A 82 6.86 -4.89 19.90
N VAL A 83 5.62 -4.45 19.95
CA VAL A 83 5.00 -3.62 18.93
C VAL A 83 5.72 -2.28 18.93
N ASN A 84 6.35 -1.89 17.82
CA ASN A 84 6.79 -0.52 17.63
C ASN A 84 5.55 0.38 17.58
N GLU A 85 5.35 1.18 18.62
CA GLU A 85 4.39 2.26 18.58
C GLU A 85 4.86 3.28 17.56
N GLY A 86 4.02 3.65 16.61
CA GLY A 86 4.28 4.78 15.76
C GLY A 86 4.42 4.51 14.25
N SER A 87 4.04 3.34 13.73
CA SER A 87 4.12 3.01 12.30
C SER A 87 2.88 2.30 11.79
N SER A 88 2.46 2.62 10.58
CA SER A 88 1.35 1.95 9.91
C SER A 88 1.81 0.65 9.26
N TYR A 89 1.06 -0.42 9.44
CA TYR A 89 1.37 -1.71 8.83
C TYR A 89 0.13 -2.55 8.54
N LEU A 90 0.27 -3.47 7.59
CA LEU A 90 -0.64 -4.59 7.39
C LEU A 90 0.02 -5.85 7.95
N GLU A 91 -0.72 -6.61 8.76
CA GLU A 91 -0.29 -7.84 9.41
C GLU A 91 -1.08 -9.01 8.85
N PHE A 92 -0.38 -10.07 8.51
CA PHE A 92 -0.92 -11.28 7.90
C PHE A 92 -0.58 -12.48 8.77
N SER A 93 -1.57 -13.34 9.04
CA SER A 93 -1.38 -14.53 9.85
C SER A 93 -2.19 -15.73 9.34
N THR A 94 -1.71 -16.93 9.63
CA THR A 94 -2.40 -18.20 9.36
C THR A 94 -2.69 -18.94 10.65
N ALA A 95 -3.66 -19.87 10.63
CA ALA A 95 -3.98 -20.72 11.79
C ALA A 95 -2.81 -21.59 12.24
N GLU A 96 -1.89 -21.92 11.34
CA GLU A 96 -0.70 -22.74 11.61
C GLU A 96 0.48 -21.91 12.16
N GLY A 97 0.30 -20.62 12.44
CA GLY A 97 1.30 -19.73 13.01
C GLY A 97 2.20 -19.05 11.97
N GLY A 98 1.83 -19.09 10.68
CA GLY A 98 2.45 -18.26 9.66
C GLY A 98 2.18 -16.78 9.99
N PHE A 99 3.19 -15.91 9.81
CA PHE A 99 3.11 -14.50 10.15
C PHE A 99 3.99 -13.65 9.22
N SER A 100 3.48 -12.49 8.80
CA SER A 100 4.24 -11.49 8.04
C SER A 100 3.64 -10.11 8.20
N LYS A 101 4.48 -9.07 8.06
CA LYS A 101 4.04 -7.67 8.03
C LYS A 101 4.56 -6.99 6.78
N SER A 102 3.82 -5.98 6.34
CA SER A 102 4.26 -4.98 5.37
C SER A 102 4.07 -3.60 5.98
N TRP A 103 5.16 -2.85 6.09
CA TRP A 103 5.20 -1.56 6.74
C TRP A 103 5.10 -0.41 5.74
N PHE A 104 4.52 0.69 6.20
CA PHE A 104 4.41 1.94 5.45
C PHE A 104 4.84 3.10 6.35
N SER A 105 5.66 3.99 5.81
CA SER A 105 5.98 5.26 6.45
C SER A 105 5.64 6.41 5.50
N PHE A 106 5.21 7.55 6.05
CA PHE A 106 4.84 8.73 5.28
C PHE A 106 5.75 9.89 5.70
N ARG A 107 6.59 10.36 4.79
CA ARG A 107 7.62 11.35 5.12
C ARG A 107 7.65 12.50 4.12
N GLN A 108 8.16 13.66 4.58
CA GLN A 108 8.32 14.83 3.71
C GLN A 108 9.34 14.60 2.59
N ASP A 109 10.32 13.74 2.83
CA ASP A 109 11.38 13.32 1.91
C ASP A 109 11.10 11.95 1.25
N GLY A 110 9.90 11.39 1.43
CA GLY A 110 9.49 10.14 0.79
C GLY A 110 9.20 10.31 -0.70
N GLU A 111 9.48 9.28 -1.48
CA GLU A 111 9.27 9.25 -2.94
C GLU A 111 8.28 8.13 -3.33
N ILE A 112 7.69 8.23 -4.52
CA ILE A 112 6.81 7.17 -5.04
C ILE A 112 7.62 5.97 -5.51
N GLY A 113 8.82 6.21 -6.03
CA GLY A 113 9.79 5.20 -6.44
C GLY A 113 10.66 4.72 -5.29
N SER A 114 11.81 4.14 -5.62
CA SER A 114 12.77 3.69 -4.60
C SER A 114 13.51 4.87 -3.98
N ASP A 115 13.55 4.92 -2.67
CA ASP A 115 14.37 5.85 -1.91
C ASP A 115 15.27 5.16 -0.88
N ASP A 116 16.13 5.96 -0.20
CA ASP A 116 17.11 5.43 0.76
C ASP A 116 16.48 4.90 2.06
N ARG A 117 15.18 5.12 2.29
CA ARG A 117 14.44 4.68 3.47
C ARG A 117 13.55 3.47 3.20
N ASP A 118 13.46 3.05 1.95
CA ASP A 118 12.83 1.79 1.61
C ASP A 118 13.63 0.63 2.17
N ALA A 119 12.93 -0.30 2.79
CA ALA A 119 13.55 -1.54 3.23
C ALA A 119 13.18 -2.68 2.29
N LYS A 120 14.17 -3.25 1.62
CA LYS A 120 13.96 -4.40 0.74
C LYS A 120 13.55 -5.63 1.55
N LYS A 121 12.61 -6.42 1.02
CA LYS A 121 12.24 -7.71 1.62
C LYS A 121 13.30 -8.74 1.32
N LEU A 122 14.16 -9.01 2.30
CA LEU A 122 15.27 -9.95 2.14
C LEU A 122 14.79 -11.39 2.29
N MET A 123 15.29 -12.27 1.41
CA MET A 123 15.11 -13.69 1.59
C MET A 123 15.97 -14.19 2.77
N PRO A 124 15.48 -15.17 3.54
CA PRO A 124 16.26 -15.71 4.65
C PRO A 124 17.51 -16.43 4.16
N LEU A 125 18.50 -16.58 5.05
CA LEU A 125 19.74 -17.29 4.77
C LEU A 125 19.53 -18.78 4.46
N MET A 126 18.45 -19.37 4.95
CA MET A 126 18.09 -20.76 4.67
C MET A 126 16.63 -20.83 4.22
N ALA A 127 16.37 -21.67 3.23
CA ALA A 127 15.02 -21.90 2.77
C ALA A 127 14.17 -22.52 3.90
N SER A 128 13.00 -21.95 4.15
CA SER A 128 12.03 -22.46 5.12
C SER A 128 10.62 -22.10 4.71
N SER A 129 9.67 -22.96 5.07
CA SER A 129 8.25 -22.68 4.86
C SER A 129 7.82 -21.46 5.67
N ARG A 130 7.05 -20.55 5.07
CA ARG A 130 6.65 -19.29 5.70
C ARG A 130 5.50 -18.59 4.99
N LEU A 131 4.87 -17.69 5.71
CA LEU A 131 4.04 -16.63 5.13
C LEU A 131 4.92 -15.42 4.82
N VAL A 132 4.73 -14.82 3.65
CA VAL A 132 5.46 -13.63 3.21
C VAL A 132 4.46 -12.61 2.67
N SER A 133 4.53 -11.40 3.18
CA SER A 133 3.89 -10.23 2.59
C SER A 133 4.95 -9.23 2.16
N LEU A 134 4.74 -8.56 1.07
CA LEU A 134 5.67 -7.56 0.54
C LEU A 134 4.94 -6.61 -0.42
N THR A 135 5.39 -5.39 -0.47
CA THR A 135 4.99 -4.44 -1.50
C THR A 135 6.05 -4.36 -2.60
N HIS A 136 5.66 -3.84 -3.74
CA HIS A 136 6.58 -3.62 -4.84
C HIS A 136 6.63 -2.15 -5.21
N ASN A 137 7.83 -1.66 -5.48
CA ASN A 137 8.06 -0.44 -6.23
C ASN A 137 9.07 -0.75 -7.35
N ASP A 138 8.86 -0.20 -8.53
CA ASP A 138 9.72 -0.42 -9.70
C ASP A 138 10.20 -1.89 -9.82
N GLU A 139 11.45 -2.16 -9.42
CA GLU A 139 12.06 -3.50 -9.50
C GLU A 139 12.31 -4.14 -8.11
N ASN A 140 11.85 -3.52 -7.02
CA ASN A 140 12.15 -3.99 -5.67
C ASN A 140 10.94 -4.56 -4.95
N SER A 141 11.17 -5.66 -4.23
CA SER A 141 10.24 -6.18 -3.22
C SER A 141 10.58 -5.59 -1.87
N LEU A 142 9.62 -4.93 -1.23
CA LEU A 142 9.84 -4.13 -0.03
C LEU A 142 9.19 -4.74 1.21
N ASP A 143 9.90 -4.65 2.33
CA ASP A 143 9.43 -4.89 3.69
C ASP A 143 8.82 -3.62 4.29
N ILE A 144 9.50 -2.49 4.06
CA ILE A 144 9.02 -1.15 4.39
C ILE A 144 8.97 -0.32 3.12
N ASN A 145 7.84 0.29 2.85
CA ASN A 145 7.65 1.23 1.74
C ASN A 145 7.56 2.65 2.31
N ASN A 146 8.51 3.49 1.97
CA ASN A 146 8.51 4.89 2.38
C ASN A 146 7.83 5.72 1.29
N LEU A 147 6.80 6.45 1.69
CA LEU A 147 5.91 7.17 0.79
C LEU A 147 5.97 8.66 1.07
N PRO A 148 5.68 9.52 0.09
CA PRO A 148 5.62 10.95 0.33
C PRO A 148 4.50 11.29 1.32
N TYR A 149 4.81 12.20 2.28
CA TYR A 149 3.81 12.73 3.19
C TYR A 149 2.75 13.56 2.46
N ASN A 150 3.16 14.28 1.42
CA ASN A 150 2.31 15.12 0.58
C ASN A 150 2.36 14.63 -0.87
N HIS A 151 1.21 14.35 -1.44
CA HIS A 151 1.07 14.00 -2.85
C HIS A 151 -0.31 14.45 -3.35
N GLU A 152 -0.49 14.58 -4.66
CA GLU A 152 -1.79 14.83 -5.27
C GLU A 152 -2.36 13.57 -5.90
N GLY A 153 -3.57 13.17 -5.49
CA GLY A 153 -4.27 12.02 -6.04
C GLY A 153 -3.99 10.71 -5.33
N THR A 154 -3.93 9.61 -6.06
CA THR A 154 -3.80 8.26 -5.52
C THR A 154 -2.55 7.58 -6.04
N ILE A 155 -1.75 7.04 -5.15
CA ILE A 155 -0.65 6.12 -5.46
C ILE A 155 -1.17 4.69 -5.33
N SER A 156 -0.95 3.86 -6.36
CA SER A 156 -1.32 2.44 -6.36
C SER A 156 -0.08 1.58 -6.20
N ILE A 157 -0.03 0.79 -5.13
CA ILE A 157 1.12 -0.01 -4.75
C ILE A 157 0.75 -1.49 -4.86
N PRO A 158 1.45 -2.27 -5.69
CA PRO A 158 1.27 -3.72 -5.75
C PRO A 158 1.66 -4.35 -4.41
N LEU A 159 0.81 -5.24 -3.89
CA LEU A 159 1.03 -5.97 -2.64
C LEU A 159 0.78 -7.46 -2.88
N ASP A 160 1.77 -8.27 -2.52
CA ASP A 160 1.66 -9.72 -2.56
C ASP A 160 1.67 -10.32 -1.16
N VAL A 161 0.89 -11.40 -1.01
CA VAL A 161 0.91 -12.27 0.17
C VAL A 161 1.00 -13.72 -0.31
N MET A 162 2.06 -14.40 0.07
CA MET A 162 2.37 -15.75 -0.38
C MET A 162 2.58 -16.70 0.80
N SER A 163 1.97 -17.86 0.74
CA SER A 163 2.34 -18.99 1.60
C SER A 163 3.38 -19.83 0.85
N LEU A 164 4.55 -19.99 1.44
CA LEU A 164 5.69 -20.67 0.83
C LEU A 164 6.01 -21.98 1.58
N SER A 165 6.11 -23.06 0.85
CA SER A 165 6.76 -24.30 1.27
C SER A 165 8.11 -24.45 0.58
N VAL A 166 8.94 -25.37 1.04
CA VAL A 166 10.26 -25.65 0.45
C VAL A 166 10.30 -27.10 -0.04
N GLU A 167 10.55 -27.26 -1.34
CA GLU A 167 10.71 -28.55 -1.99
C GLU A 167 12.01 -28.54 -2.82
N ASP A 168 12.91 -29.48 -2.58
CA ASP A 168 14.18 -29.60 -3.30
C ASP A 168 14.98 -28.28 -3.42
N ASN A 169 15.05 -27.54 -2.30
CA ASN A 169 15.67 -26.21 -2.21
C ASN A 169 15.03 -25.11 -3.06
N ASN A 170 13.81 -25.34 -3.53
CA ASN A 170 12.98 -24.32 -4.19
C ASN A 170 11.85 -23.88 -3.26
N TYR A 171 11.43 -22.62 -3.38
CA TYR A 171 10.19 -22.17 -2.81
C TYR A 171 9.03 -22.52 -3.74
N VAL A 172 7.97 -23.08 -3.16
CA VAL A 172 6.72 -23.39 -3.86
C VAL A 172 5.59 -22.61 -3.19
N THR A 173 4.86 -21.86 -3.98
CA THR A 173 3.69 -21.13 -3.46
C THR A 173 2.53 -22.09 -3.24
N SER A 174 1.82 -21.92 -2.14
CA SER A 174 0.70 -22.79 -1.74
C SER A 174 -0.54 -21.99 -1.39
N THR A 175 -1.69 -22.68 -1.43
CA THR A 175 -2.99 -22.14 -1.05
C THR A 175 -3.16 -22.27 0.46
N THR A 176 -3.41 -21.16 1.16
CA THR A 176 -3.60 -21.11 2.61
C THR A 176 -4.58 -20.00 2.96
N GLU A 177 -5.44 -20.23 3.95
CA GLU A 177 -6.30 -19.19 4.50
C GLU A 177 -5.46 -18.23 5.35
N VAL A 178 -5.60 -16.92 5.09
CA VAL A 178 -4.87 -15.85 5.74
C VAL A 178 -5.85 -14.86 6.34
N SER A 179 -5.62 -14.51 7.60
CA SER A 179 -6.26 -13.38 8.26
C SER A 179 -5.35 -12.16 8.16
N MET A 180 -5.91 -11.03 7.75
CA MET A 180 -5.23 -9.74 7.67
C MET A 180 -5.82 -8.79 8.70
N ASN A 181 -4.95 -8.19 9.50
CA ASN A 181 -5.23 -7.08 10.40
C ASN A 181 -4.31 -5.92 10.05
N TRP A 182 -4.53 -4.75 10.64
CA TRP A 182 -3.69 -3.58 10.39
C TRP A 182 -3.66 -2.65 11.60
N ASN A 183 -2.59 -1.88 11.68
CA ASN A 183 -2.48 -0.76 12.58
C ASN A 183 -2.20 0.50 11.76
N LEU A 184 -3.04 1.52 11.90
CA LEU A 184 -2.99 2.78 11.19
C LEU A 184 -2.91 3.98 12.17
N ASP A 185 -2.46 3.76 13.41
CA ASP A 185 -2.48 4.79 14.45
C ASP A 185 -1.67 6.04 14.07
N ASP A 186 -0.61 5.86 13.27
CA ASP A 186 0.22 6.96 12.76
C ASP A 186 -0.03 7.33 11.30
N LEU A 187 -1.13 6.84 10.73
CA LEU A 187 -1.52 7.27 9.40
C LEU A 187 -1.88 8.77 9.45
N PRO A 188 -1.29 9.61 8.58
CA PRO A 188 -1.67 11.02 8.52
C PRO A 188 -3.16 11.20 8.20
N ASP A 189 -3.85 12.11 8.90
CA ASP A 189 -5.31 12.32 8.80
C ASP A 189 -5.81 12.61 7.37
N HIS A 190 -4.95 13.12 6.49
CA HIS A 190 -5.25 13.42 5.11
C HIS A 190 -5.01 12.25 4.15
N ILE A 191 -4.60 11.08 4.67
CA ILE A 191 -4.34 9.88 3.87
C ILE A 191 -5.41 8.83 4.14
N GLU A 192 -5.95 8.27 3.08
CA GLU A 192 -6.90 7.16 3.12
C GLU A 192 -6.32 5.95 2.41
N LEU A 193 -6.44 4.77 3.03
CA LEU A 193 -5.95 3.51 2.49
C LEU A 193 -7.11 2.60 2.09
N THR A 194 -7.07 2.12 0.84
CA THR A 194 -7.96 1.08 0.37
C THR A 194 -7.19 -0.07 -0.25
N LEU A 195 -7.67 -1.28 -0.05
CA LEU A 195 -7.08 -2.49 -0.61
C LEU A 195 -8.03 -3.08 -1.65
N LEU A 196 -7.59 -3.12 -2.90
CA LEU A 196 -8.28 -3.81 -3.99
C LEU A 196 -7.75 -5.24 -4.10
N ASP A 197 -8.61 -6.24 -3.97
CA ASP A 197 -8.30 -7.62 -4.34
C ASP A 197 -8.40 -7.76 -5.88
N ASN A 198 -7.28 -7.97 -6.53
CA ASN A 198 -7.21 -8.03 -8.00
C ASN A 198 -7.89 -9.27 -8.59
N ILE A 199 -8.21 -10.27 -7.75
CA ILE A 199 -8.89 -11.51 -8.19
C ILE A 199 -10.40 -11.36 -8.10
N THR A 200 -10.90 -10.91 -6.94
CA THR A 200 -12.35 -10.80 -6.71
C THR A 200 -12.91 -9.46 -7.17
N GLY A 201 -12.08 -8.43 -7.25
CA GLY A 201 -12.48 -7.04 -7.51
C GLY A 201 -13.06 -6.35 -6.28
N ASP A 202 -13.02 -6.99 -5.10
CA ASP A 202 -13.50 -6.41 -3.86
C ASP A 202 -12.55 -5.34 -3.34
N ILE A 203 -13.12 -4.32 -2.68
CA ILE A 203 -12.36 -3.23 -2.08
C ILE A 203 -12.61 -3.23 -0.58
N THR A 204 -11.53 -3.32 0.20
CA THR A 204 -11.52 -3.18 1.66
C THR A 204 -11.07 -1.78 2.05
N TYR A 205 -11.84 -1.09 2.86
CA TYR A 205 -11.52 0.24 3.39
C TYR A 205 -10.83 0.09 4.73
N LEU A 206 -9.52 0.28 4.75
CA LEU A 206 -8.72 0.03 5.95
C LEU A 206 -9.04 1.00 7.09
N ASN A 207 -9.53 2.19 6.79
CA ASN A 207 -9.96 3.17 7.80
C ASN A 207 -11.34 2.86 8.42
N GLN A 208 -12.09 1.90 7.88
CA GLN A 208 -13.48 1.60 8.28
C GLN A 208 -13.69 0.17 8.75
N GLU A 209 -12.88 -0.75 8.30
CA GLU A 209 -12.93 -2.17 8.65
C GLU A 209 -11.82 -2.49 9.65
N MET A 210 -11.95 -3.59 10.36
CA MET A 210 -10.98 -3.99 11.40
C MET A 210 -10.12 -5.19 10.99
N SER A 211 -10.61 -6.00 10.06
CA SER A 211 -9.92 -7.20 9.57
C SER A 211 -10.49 -7.67 8.24
N HIS A 212 -9.70 -8.44 7.51
CA HIS A 212 -10.09 -9.08 6.27
C HIS A 212 -9.52 -10.51 6.24
N SER A 213 -10.15 -11.44 5.53
CA SER A 213 -9.64 -12.81 5.35
C SER A 213 -9.73 -13.21 3.89
N PHE A 214 -8.73 -13.93 3.43
CA PHE A 214 -8.64 -14.40 2.04
C PHE A 214 -7.81 -15.69 1.97
N THR A 215 -7.81 -16.32 0.79
CA THR A 215 -6.98 -17.49 0.52
C THR A 215 -5.85 -17.11 -0.44
N THR A 216 -4.60 -17.47 -0.11
CA THR A 216 -3.46 -17.27 -1.02
C THR A 216 -3.58 -18.16 -2.25
N GLU A 217 -2.84 -17.84 -3.30
CA GLU A 217 -2.83 -18.61 -4.53
C GLU A 217 -1.53 -19.39 -4.70
N SER A 218 -1.62 -20.49 -5.44
CA SER A 218 -0.45 -21.18 -5.96
C SER A 218 -0.04 -20.53 -7.28
N LYS A 219 1.07 -19.80 -7.26
CA LYS A 219 1.62 -19.06 -8.42
C LYS A 219 2.84 -19.76 -9.06
N GLY A 220 3.18 -20.97 -8.61
CA GLY A 220 4.35 -21.73 -9.07
C GLY A 220 5.51 -21.76 -8.09
N SER A 221 6.71 -21.95 -8.59
CA SER A 221 7.91 -22.11 -7.79
C SER A 221 9.04 -21.20 -8.27
N PHE A 222 9.95 -20.85 -7.36
CA PHE A 222 11.17 -20.14 -7.67
C PHE A 222 12.35 -20.67 -6.84
N SER A 223 13.54 -20.55 -7.38
CA SER A 223 14.74 -21.04 -6.70
C SER A 223 15.16 -20.08 -5.60
N ALA A 224 15.49 -20.62 -4.44
CA ALA A 224 16.22 -19.89 -3.43
C ALA A 224 17.69 -19.82 -3.85
N THR A 225 18.11 -18.73 -4.45
CA THR A 225 19.51 -18.48 -4.76
C THR A 225 20.19 -17.83 -3.58
N TYR A 226 21.05 -18.61 -2.92
CA TYR A 226 21.96 -18.09 -1.89
C TYR A 226 23.31 -17.82 -2.55
N ASP A 227 23.47 -16.64 -3.09
CA ASP A 227 24.80 -16.12 -3.39
C ASP A 227 25.27 -15.29 -2.17
N ASN A 228 26.54 -14.96 -2.05
CA ASN A 228 27.10 -14.12 -0.98
C ASN A 228 26.44 -12.74 -0.87
N ALA A 229 25.51 -12.42 -1.74
CA ALA A 229 24.62 -11.27 -1.70
C ALA A 229 23.26 -11.65 -1.14
N VAL A 230 22.64 -10.73 -0.46
CA VAL A 230 21.29 -10.84 0.07
C VAL A 230 20.33 -11.01 -1.10
N SER A 231 19.55 -12.08 -1.13
CA SER A 231 18.58 -12.33 -2.18
C SER A 231 17.25 -11.68 -1.84
N LEU A 232 16.58 -11.12 -2.86
CA LEU A 232 15.25 -10.53 -2.76
C LEU A 232 14.19 -11.53 -3.24
N TYR A 233 12.97 -11.40 -2.71
CA TYR A 233 11.83 -12.13 -3.25
C TYR A 233 11.51 -11.62 -4.66
N PRO A 234 11.35 -12.51 -5.65
CA PRO A 234 10.94 -12.12 -6.98
C PRO A 234 9.45 -11.75 -7.01
N MET A 235 9.06 -10.89 -7.94
CA MET A 235 7.67 -10.75 -8.31
C MET A 235 7.24 -11.99 -9.12
N ILE A 236 6.18 -12.67 -8.69
CA ILE A 236 5.66 -13.87 -9.34
C ILE A 236 4.25 -13.60 -9.85
N GLY A 237 4.12 -13.41 -11.15
CA GLY A 237 2.85 -13.10 -11.78
C GLY A 237 2.32 -11.71 -11.40
N GLU A 238 1.01 -11.54 -11.48
CA GLU A 238 0.35 -10.31 -11.02
C GLU A 238 0.20 -10.31 -9.51
N SER A 239 0.31 -9.14 -8.88
CA SER A 239 0.14 -8.99 -7.44
C SER A 239 -1.30 -9.32 -7.03
N ARG A 240 -1.44 -10.00 -5.89
CA ARG A 240 -2.74 -10.36 -5.32
C ARG A 240 -3.59 -9.13 -5.04
N PHE A 241 -2.99 -8.11 -4.48
CA PHE A 241 -3.67 -6.89 -4.09
C PHE A 241 -3.04 -5.65 -4.71
N THR A 242 -3.84 -4.60 -4.78
CA THR A 242 -3.37 -3.24 -5.00
C THR A 242 -3.76 -2.41 -3.78
N LEU A 243 -2.76 -1.91 -3.05
CA LEU A 243 -2.96 -0.92 -2.00
C LEU A 243 -3.02 0.45 -2.65
N ASN A 244 -4.15 1.13 -2.52
CA ASN A 244 -4.32 2.50 -2.97
C ASN A 244 -4.16 3.46 -1.79
N VAL A 245 -3.21 4.35 -1.91
CA VAL A 245 -2.92 5.43 -0.98
C VAL A 245 -3.49 6.71 -1.57
N THR A 246 -4.57 7.21 -1.04
CA THR A 246 -5.26 8.41 -1.54
C THR A 246 -4.99 9.58 -0.62
N TYR A 247 -4.43 10.64 -1.18
CA TYR A 247 -4.11 11.87 -0.47
C TYR A 247 -5.27 12.86 -0.58
N GLY A 248 -5.83 13.22 0.57
CA GLY A 248 -6.77 14.33 0.70
C GLY A 248 -6.06 15.68 0.64
N ALA A 249 -6.84 16.77 0.59
CA ALA A 249 -6.26 18.10 0.73
C ALA A 249 -5.72 18.28 2.16
N LEU A 250 -4.51 18.82 2.28
CA LEU A 250 -4.02 19.31 3.56
C LEU A 250 -4.94 20.46 4.05
N ASP A 251 -5.22 20.50 5.34
CA ASP A 251 -6.12 21.46 6.00
C ASP A 251 -5.81 22.95 5.77
N ASN A 252 -4.79 23.28 4.99
CA ASN A 252 -4.38 24.64 4.67
C ASN A 252 -4.76 25.12 3.27
N ASP A 253 -5.47 24.33 2.46
CA ASP A 253 -6.03 24.80 1.21
C ASP A 253 -7.51 25.20 1.41
N PRO A 254 -7.82 26.50 1.52
CA PRO A 254 -9.19 26.98 1.68
C PRO A 254 -10.09 26.66 0.47
N ALA A 255 -9.58 25.98 -0.56
CA ALA A 255 -10.30 25.66 -1.79
C ALA A 255 -10.85 24.22 -1.85
N LYS A 256 -10.48 23.33 -0.91
CA LYS A 256 -11.03 21.95 -0.87
C LYS A 256 -11.90 21.72 0.37
N VAL A 257 -13.10 22.25 0.33
CA VAL A 257 -14.16 21.86 1.25
C VAL A 257 -14.61 20.45 0.89
N THR A 258 -14.42 19.49 1.81
CA THR A 258 -15.08 18.17 1.68
C THR A 258 -16.57 18.43 1.50
N PRO A 259 -17.20 17.97 0.40
CA PRO A 259 -18.60 18.25 0.17
C PRO A 259 -19.44 17.72 1.34
N SER A 260 -20.32 18.54 1.88
CA SER A 260 -21.25 18.13 2.94
C SER A 260 -22.47 17.36 2.44
N GLU A 261 -22.68 17.35 1.11
CA GLU A 261 -23.85 16.75 0.48
C GLU A 261 -23.49 16.12 -0.88
N TYR A 262 -24.24 15.08 -1.26
CA TYR A 262 -24.20 14.59 -2.63
C TYR A 262 -24.69 15.64 -3.59
N ALA A 263 -24.02 15.85 -4.70
CA ALA A 263 -24.43 16.76 -5.73
C ALA A 263 -23.99 16.26 -7.12
N LEU A 264 -24.80 16.51 -8.12
CA LEU A 264 -24.43 16.41 -9.53
C LEU A 264 -24.35 17.83 -10.08
N ASN A 265 -23.15 18.29 -10.35
CA ASN A 265 -22.92 19.65 -10.86
C ASN A 265 -23.33 19.76 -12.32
N PRO A 266 -23.65 20.96 -12.82
CA PRO A 266 -23.98 21.18 -14.23
C PRO A 266 -22.93 20.62 -15.17
N VAL A 267 -23.34 19.76 -16.09
CA VAL A 267 -22.47 19.18 -17.12
C VAL A 267 -21.99 20.28 -18.07
N TYR A 268 -20.69 20.32 -18.32
CA TYR A 268 -20.10 21.33 -19.19
C TYR A 268 -19.09 20.76 -20.19
N PRO A 269 -19.10 21.20 -21.45
CA PRO A 269 -20.12 22.06 -22.06
C PRO A 269 -21.48 21.36 -22.23
N ASN A 270 -22.55 22.08 -22.31
CA ASN A 270 -23.89 21.57 -22.63
C ASN A 270 -24.65 22.62 -23.44
N PRO A 271 -24.92 22.45 -24.77
CA PRO A 271 -24.62 21.25 -25.57
C PRO A 271 -23.13 20.97 -25.73
N PHE A 272 -22.76 19.69 -26.00
CA PHE A 272 -21.38 19.28 -26.10
C PHE A 272 -21.05 18.53 -27.41
N ASN A 273 -19.77 18.64 -27.83
CA ASN A 273 -19.16 17.97 -28.97
C ASN A 273 -17.63 17.96 -28.82
N PRO A 274 -16.90 16.85 -28.87
CA PRO A 274 -17.41 15.48 -28.78
C PRO A 274 -17.53 15.02 -27.32
N SER A 275 -17.06 15.78 -26.34
CA SER A 275 -17.00 15.41 -24.94
C SER A 275 -17.60 16.42 -23.99
N ALA A 276 -18.06 15.94 -22.84
CA ALA A 276 -18.54 16.76 -21.74
C ALA A 276 -17.91 16.32 -20.42
N THR A 277 -17.63 17.26 -19.55
CA THR A 277 -17.17 17.01 -18.19
C THR A 277 -18.37 16.95 -17.25
N ILE A 278 -18.46 15.85 -16.52
CA ILE A 278 -19.47 15.59 -15.50
C ILE A 278 -18.76 15.69 -14.15
N GLN A 279 -19.19 16.62 -13.31
CA GLN A 279 -18.66 16.79 -11.96
C GLN A 279 -19.74 16.43 -10.94
N PHE A 280 -19.34 15.68 -9.91
CA PHE A 280 -20.24 15.31 -8.82
C PHE A 280 -19.50 15.26 -7.50
N ASN A 281 -20.24 15.37 -6.41
CA ASN A 281 -19.72 15.39 -5.06
C ASN A 281 -20.23 14.18 -4.28
N THR A 282 -19.35 13.60 -3.46
CA THR A 282 -19.69 12.57 -2.48
C THR A 282 -19.23 13.04 -1.09
N PRO A 283 -20.14 13.18 -0.10
CA PRO A 283 -19.77 13.61 1.25
C PRO A 283 -19.12 12.47 2.06
N GLU A 284 -19.36 11.24 1.67
CA GLU A 284 -18.86 10.02 2.30
C GLU A 284 -18.49 9.00 1.23
N VAL A 285 -17.75 7.97 1.62
CA VAL A 285 -17.47 6.83 0.74
C VAL A 285 -18.78 6.15 0.38
N SER A 286 -19.06 6.07 -0.91
CA SER A 286 -20.34 5.56 -1.40
C SER A 286 -20.23 4.91 -2.77
N ARG A 287 -20.96 3.81 -2.96
CA ARG A 287 -21.13 3.26 -4.31
C ARG A 287 -21.92 4.25 -5.17
N VAL A 288 -21.34 4.62 -6.30
CA VAL A 288 -21.89 5.58 -7.24
C VAL A 288 -22.09 4.91 -8.59
N GLU A 289 -23.32 5.06 -9.13
CA GLU A 289 -23.58 4.72 -10.52
C GLU A 289 -23.87 6.00 -11.30
N LEU A 290 -23.20 6.16 -12.43
CA LEU A 290 -23.43 7.24 -13.37
C LEU A 290 -23.95 6.64 -14.68
N GLN A 291 -25.20 6.90 -14.99
CA GLN A 291 -25.92 6.26 -16.09
C GLN A 291 -26.49 7.31 -17.05
N VAL A 292 -26.56 6.96 -18.34
CA VAL A 292 -27.16 7.77 -19.40
C VAL A 292 -28.40 7.11 -19.92
N PHE A 293 -29.48 7.87 -20.01
CA PHE A 293 -30.78 7.43 -20.53
C PHE A 293 -31.19 8.27 -21.75
N ASP A 294 -31.92 7.66 -22.65
CA ASP A 294 -32.57 8.36 -23.75
C ASP A 294 -33.84 9.08 -23.28
N VAL A 295 -34.49 9.82 -24.22
CA VAL A 295 -35.74 10.55 -23.95
C VAL A 295 -36.94 9.66 -23.66
N LYS A 296 -36.83 8.36 -23.92
CA LYS A 296 -37.86 7.34 -23.60
C LYS A 296 -37.63 6.68 -22.25
N GLY A 297 -36.53 7.02 -21.58
CA GLY A 297 -36.11 6.43 -20.29
C GLY A 297 -35.40 5.07 -20.44
N ALA A 298 -34.94 4.70 -21.63
CA ALA A 298 -34.16 3.50 -21.84
C ALA A 298 -32.70 3.81 -21.45
N LEU A 299 -32.07 2.90 -20.69
CA LEU A 299 -30.64 2.96 -20.37
C LEU A 299 -29.81 2.80 -21.64
N VAL A 300 -28.97 3.76 -21.93
CA VAL A 300 -28.12 3.82 -23.13
C VAL A 300 -26.70 3.41 -22.82
N GLU A 301 -26.17 3.90 -21.69
CA GLU A 301 -24.79 3.68 -21.30
C GLU A 301 -24.64 3.79 -19.79
N THR A 302 -23.78 2.96 -19.20
CA THR A 302 -23.33 3.11 -17.82
C THR A 302 -21.89 3.61 -17.85
N LEU A 303 -21.68 4.85 -17.42
CA LEU A 303 -20.39 5.52 -17.46
C LEU A 303 -19.51 5.12 -16.28
N LEU A 304 -20.15 4.87 -15.13
CA LEU A 304 -19.46 4.56 -13.88
C LEU A 304 -20.37 3.67 -13.02
N ASN A 305 -19.80 2.63 -12.41
CA ASN A 305 -20.45 1.86 -11.36
C ASN A 305 -19.36 1.34 -10.43
N LYS A 306 -18.95 2.18 -9.50
CA LYS A 306 -17.90 1.85 -8.53
C LYS A 306 -18.08 2.60 -7.23
N LEU A 307 -17.31 2.19 -6.25
CA LEU A 307 -17.20 2.88 -4.99
C LEU A 307 -16.34 4.14 -5.20
N MET A 308 -16.80 5.26 -4.65
CA MET A 308 -16.12 6.56 -4.74
C MET A 308 -15.85 7.07 -3.33
N LEU A 309 -14.66 7.63 -3.12
CA LEU A 309 -14.28 8.27 -1.88
C LEU A 309 -15.09 9.55 -1.62
N SER A 310 -15.01 10.09 -0.40
CA SER A 310 -15.50 11.44 -0.14
C SER A 310 -14.70 12.46 -0.96
N GLY A 311 -15.37 13.42 -1.55
CA GLY A 311 -14.71 14.45 -2.35
C GLY A 311 -15.48 14.90 -3.58
N GLN A 312 -14.81 15.74 -4.37
CA GLN A 312 -15.28 16.18 -5.67
C GLN A 312 -14.67 15.31 -6.77
N HIS A 313 -15.51 14.76 -7.65
CA HIS A 313 -15.12 13.87 -8.72
C HIS A 313 -15.42 14.48 -10.08
N SER A 314 -14.60 14.13 -11.07
CA SER A 314 -14.76 14.56 -12.46
C SER A 314 -14.69 13.35 -13.38
N TYR A 315 -15.62 13.27 -14.34
CA TYR A 315 -15.67 12.23 -15.37
C TYR A 315 -15.85 12.88 -16.73
N THR A 316 -15.01 12.52 -17.69
CA THR A 316 -15.15 12.99 -19.08
C THR A 316 -15.95 11.97 -19.89
N TRP A 317 -17.11 12.36 -20.34
CA TRP A 317 -17.97 11.54 -21.19
C TRP A 317 -17.78 11.88 -22.65
N GLN A 318 -17.45 10.88 -23.47
CA GLN A 318 -17.31 10.98 -24.91
C GLN A 318 -18.08 9.84 -25.60
N PRO A 319 -19.34 10.08 -26.02
CA PRO A 319 -20.14 9.05 -26.68
C PRO A 319 -19.51 8.54 -27.97
N GLN A 320 -19.34 7.24 -28.11
CA GLN A 320 -18.75 6.64 -29.32
C GLN A 320 -19.78 6.41 -30.45
N ALA A 321 -20.99 5.99 -30.11
CA ALA A 321 -21.99 5.51 -31.05
C ALA A 321 -23.38 6.15 -30.91
N LEU A 322 -23.53 7.18 -30.07
CA LEU A 322 -24.80 7.82 -29.84
C LEU A 322 -25.16 8.82 -30.95
N PRO A 323 -26.44 8.91 -31.37
CA PRO A 323 -26.91 9.98 -32.27
C PRO A 323 -26.97 11.31 -31.57
N THR A 324 -26.89 12.39 -32.36
CA THR A 324 -27.20 13.74 -31.87
C THR A 324 -28.59 13.76 -31.25
N GLY A 325 -28.70 14.27 -30.02
CA GLY A 325 -29.95 14.25 -29.28
C GLY A 325 -29.86 14.71 -27.84
N THR A 326 -31.01 14.68 -27.20
CA THR A 326 -31.12 14.91 -25.75
C THR A 326 -31.04 13.60 -24.97
N TYR A 327 -30.27 13.61 -23.91
CA TYR A 327 -30.09 12.50 -23.00
C TYR A 327 -30.29 12.96 -21.55
N PHE A 328 -30.52 12.02 -20.65
CA PHE A 328 -30.59 12.26 -19.23
C PHE A 328 -29.46 11.53 -18.54
N LEU A 329 -28.61 12.29 -17.90
CA LEU A 329 -27.55 11.76 -17.04
C LEU A 329 -28.12 11.57 -15.64
N LYS A 330 -27.93 10.39 -15.05
CA LYS A 330 -28.41 10.05 -13.71
C LYS A 330 -27.26 9.59 -12.85
N LEU A 331 -27.04 10.30 -11.75
CA LEU A 331 -26.16 9.90 -10.67
C LEU A 331 -26.99 9.18 -9.61
N ILE A 332 -26.64 7.98 -9.26
CA ILE A 332 -27.31 7.14 -8.24
C ILE A 332 -26.30 6.84 -7.14
N THR A 333 -26.70 7.10 -5.91
CA THR A 333 -25.96 6.80 -4.69
C THR A 333 -26.79 5.89 -3.78
N LYS A 334 -26.27 5.47 -2.64
CA LYS A 334 -26.97 4.59 -1.70
C LYS A 334 -28.38 5.08 -1.33
N ASN A 335 -28.56 6.39 -1.14
CA ASN A 335 -29.78 6.97 -0.60
C ASN A 335 -30.41 8.06 -1.48
N GLN A 336 -29.75 8.48 -2.56
CA GLN A 336 -30.18 9.62 -3.38
C GLN A 336 -29.94 9.36 -4.86
N SER A 337 -30.68 10.08 -5.70
CA SER A 337 -30.40 10.12 -7.14
C SER A 337 -30.60 11.53 -7.70
N PHE A 338 -29.72 11.94 -8.59
CA PHE A 338 -29.73 13.23 -9.26
C PHE A 338 -29.84 13.02 -10.76
N THR A 339 -30.60 13.85 -11.44
CA THR A 339 -30.78 13.72 -12.89
C THR A 339 -30.57 15.10 -13.55
N GLN A 340 -29.79 15.09 -14.63
CA GLN A 340 -29.57 16.27 -15.46
C GLN A 340 -29.83 15.98 -16.94
N LYS A 341 -30.38 16.96 -17.62
CA LYS A 341 -30.55 16.94 -19.07
C LYS A 341 -29.28 17.39 -19.74
N VAL A 342 -28.78 16.59 -20.70
CA VAL A 342 -27.62 16.91 -21.51
C VAL A 342 -27.95 16.81 -23.01
N THR A 343 -27.30 17.60 -23.82
CA THR A 343 -27.54 17.65 -25.28
C THR A 343 -26.23 17.35 -25.99
N TYR A 344 -26.21 16.23 -26.70
CA TYR A 344 -25.08 15.84 -27.55
C TYR A 344 -25.29 16.30 -28.98
N VAL A 345 -24.28 16.93 -29.57
CA VAL A 345 -24.27 17.42 -30.95
C VAL A 345 -23.06 16.84 -31.65
N LYS A 346 -23.25 16.19 -32.78
CA LYS A 346 -22.15 15.70 -33.64
C LYS A 346 -21.58 16.79 -34.50
#